data_e1b806960490946012eeed7fbcd3072d
#
_entry.id   e1b806960490946012eeed7fbcd3072d
#
_cell.length_a   1.000
_cell.length_b   1.000
_cell.length_c   1.000
_cell.angle_alpha   90.00
_cell.angle_beta   90.00
_cell.angle_gamma   90.00
#
_symmetry.space_group_name_H-M   'P 1'
#
loop_
_entity.id
_entity.type
_entity.pdbx_description
1 polymer ?
#
loop_
_entity_poly.entity_id
_entity_poly.type
_entity_poly.pdbx_seq_one_letter_code
_entity_poly.pdbx_strand_id
1 'polypeptide(L)'
;MTEVTRADIRDRLREIRRAQNASLLRIYHLYRIVLALALLVIVLRETDLRFAGSAELLGAVLVYLVVNVVVALGTHFAPAQLVDRQPTAFVIVVADVIALTVLVHFAGGVDSGLGALLIVSVAAGSILVLGRVTTLIPAIASLAILYEEFYLRLEGGEPDFFQAGILGALFFGTS
;
A
#
# COMPACT_ATOMS: atom_id res chain seq x y z
N MET A 1 -19.66 28.62 32.45
CA MET A 1 -19.71 27.29 31.74
C MET A 1 -18.66 27.36 30.62
N THR A 2 -17.56 26.89 30.76
CA THR A 2 -16.34 27.50 31.10
C THR A 2 -15.21 26.61 30.56
N GLU A 3 -14.03 27.12 30.47
CA GLU A 3 -12.83 26.53 29.85
C GLU A 3 -12.61 25.04 30.15
N VAL A 4 -12.96 24.58 31.35
CA VAL A 4 -12.86 23.17 31.77
C VAL A 4 -13.70 22.26 30.87
N THR A 5 -14.91 22.67 30.48
CA THR A 5 -15.81 21.88 29.61
C THR A 5 -15.25 21.76 28.18
N ARG A 6 -14.58 22.82 27.70
CA ARG A 6 -13.96 22.80 26.36
C ARG A 6 -12.70 21.93 26.31
N ALA A 7 -11.92 21.89 27.39
CA ALA A 7 -10.75 21.03 27.50
C ALA A 7 -11.17 19.55 27.53
N ASP A 8 -12.14 19.20 28.35
CA ASP A 8 -12.65 17.82 28.47
C ASP A 8 -13.23 17.30 27.14
N ILE A 9 -13.98 18.15 26.40
CA ILE A 9 -14.49 17.79 25.08
C ILE A 9 -13.37 17.55 24.09
N ARG A 10 -12.29 18.38 24.10
CA ARG A 10 -11.16 18.21 23.20
C ARG A 10 -10.39 16.91 23.50
N ASP A 11 -10.23 16.57 24.75
CA ASP A 11 -9.51 15.36 25.15
C ASP A 11 -10.30 14.11 24.81
N ARG A 12 -11.61 14.08 25.02
CA ARG A 12 -12.50 13.00 24.56
C ARG A 12 -12.51 12.83 23.04
N LEU A 13 -12.53 13.95 22.29
CA LEU A 13 -12.45 13.89 20.83
C LEU A 13 -11.10 13.35 20.35
N ARG A 14 -10.01 13.67 21.05
CA ARG A 14 -8.69 13.10 20.76
C ARG A 14 -8.64 11.59 21.04
N GLU A 15 -9.21 11.15 22.15
CA GLU A 15 -9.28 9.72 22.49
C GLU A 15 -10.12 8.93 21.48
N ILE A 16 -11.30 9.43 21.10
CA ILE A 16 -12.13 8.80 20.08
C ILE A 16 -11.38 8.70 18.74
N ARG A 17 -10.72 9.79 18.33
CA ARG A 17 -9.96 9.83 17.09
C ARG A 17 -8.76 8.86 17.12
N ARG A 18 -8.07 8.73 18.26
CA ARG A 18 -6.98 7.77 18.45
C ARG A 18 -7.48 6.33 18.34
N ALA A 19 -8.57 6.01 18.98
CA ALA A 19 -9.19 4.69 18.92
C ALA A 19 -9.60 4.31 17.48
N GLN A 20 -10.17 5.26 16.73
CA GLN A 20 -10.51 5.06 15.32
C GLN A 20 -9.28 4.84 14.44
N ASN A 21 -8.23 5.65 14.58
CA ASN A 21 -7.00 5.51 13.80
C ASN A 21 -6.32 4.17 14.07
N ALA A 22 -6.24 3.72 15.31
CA ALA A 22 -5.67 2.43 15.67
C ALA A 22 -6.48 1.25 15.07
N SER A 23 -7.80 1.37 15.02
CA SER A 23 -8.68 0.38 14.39
C SER A 23 -8.47 0.32 12.87
N LEU A 24 -8.45 1.48 12.21
CA LEU A 24 -8.22 1.58 10.77
C LEU A 24 -6.84 1.01 10.37
N LEU A 25 -5.80 1.33 11.13
CA LEU A 25 -4.46 0.81 10.88
C LEU A 25 -4.41 -0.72 11.02
N ARG A 26 -5.11 -1.28 12.01
CA ARG A 26 -5.20 -2.74 12.21
C ARG A 26 -5.92 -3.41 11.04
N ILE A 27 -7.02 -2.84 10.56
CA ILE A 27 -7.76 -3.34 9.40
C ILE A 27 -6.86 -3.28 8.15
N TYR A 28 -6.10 -2.20 7.98
CA TYR A 28 -5.16 -2.04 6.89
C TYR A 28 -4.06 -3.11 6.91
N HIS A 29 -3.46 -3.39 8.05
CA HIS A 29 -2.47 -4.46 8.17
C HIS A 29 -3.05 -5.85 7.89
N LEU A 30 -4.27 -6.11 8.40
CA LEU A 30 -4.96 -7.37 8.11
C LEU A 30 -5.20 -7.54 6.60
N TYR A 31 -5.70 -6.49 5.94
CA TYR A 31 -5.87 -6.47 4.49
C TYR A 31 -4.56 -6.80 3.75
N ARG A 32 -3.45 -6.18 4.12
CA ARG A 32 -2.14 -6.41 3.48
C ARG A 32 -1.64 -7.86 3.66
N ILE A 33 -1.83 -8.44 4.83
CA ILE A 33 -1.47 -9.84 5.09
C ILE A 33 -2.35 -10.78 4.25
N VAL A 34 -3.65 -10.54 4.22
CA VAL A 34 -4.59 -11.33 3.39
C VAL A 34 -4.23 -11.21 1.91
N LEU A 35 -3.90 -10.02 1.44
CA LEU A 35 -3.44 -9.77 0.08
C LEU A 35 -2.17 -10.56 -0.24
N ALA A 36 -1.15 -10.48 0.64
CA ALA A 36 0.10 -11.20 0.48
C ALA A 36 -0.10 -12.72 0.44
N LEU A 37 -0.99 -13.25 1.29
CA LEU A 37 -1.36 -14.67 1.29
C LEU A 37 -2.10 -15.07 0.01
N ALA A 38 -3.02 -14.24 -0.47
CA ALA A 38 -3.73 -14.48 -1.71
C ALA A 38 -2.75 -14.53 -2.91
N LEU A 39 -1.82 -13.58 -2.98
CA LEU A 39 -0.75 -13.57 -3.98
C LEU A 39 0.12 -14.82 -3.90
N LEU A 40 0.52 -15.22 -2.69
CA LEU A 40 1.30 -16.44 -2.49
C LEU A 40 0.55 -17.67 -3.00
N VAL A 41 -0.75 -17.80 -2.71
CA VAL A 41 -1.58 -18.91 -3.20
C VAL A 41 -1.68 -18.89 -4.72
N ILE A 42 -1.85 -17.72 -5.34
CA ILE A 42 -1.89 -17.58 -6.80
C ILE A 42 -0.57 -18.04 -7.41
N VAL A 43 0.57 -17.52 -6.94
CA VAL A 43 1.90 -17.88 -7.45
C VAL A 43 2.20 -19.37 -7.27
N LEU A 44 1.79 -19.98 -6.14
CA LEU A 44 1.98 -21.41 -5.91
C LEU A 44 1.07 -22.30 -6.76
N ARG A 45 -0.10 -21.80 -7.19
CA ARG A 45 -1.04 -22.56 -8.05
C ARG A 45 -0.73 -22.45 -9.52
N GLU A 46 -0.17 -21.36 -9.97
CA GLU A 46 0.24 -21.19 -11.37
C GLU A 46 1.54 -21.93 -11.65
N THR A 47 1.42 -23.23 -11.88
CA THR A 47 2.51 -24.09 -12.38
C THR A 47 2.79 -23.89 -13.87
N ASP A 48 1.91 -23.19 -14.59
CA ASP A 48 2.08 -22.83 -16.00
C ASP A 48 2.75 -21.44 -16.13
N LEU A 49 3.93 -21.48 -16.63
CA LEU A 49 4.93 -20.52 -17.13
C LEU A 49 4.46 -19.13 -17.67
N ARG A 50 3.32 -18.61 -17.24
CA ARG A 50 2.84 -17.28 -17.66
C ARG A 50 3.53 -16.12 -16.96
N PHE A 51 4.10 -16.35 -15.79
CA PHE A 51 4.95 -15.36 -15.13
C PHE A 51 6.41 -15.70 -15.44
N ALA A 52 7.03 -14.93 -16.32
CA ALA A 52 8.46 -14.94 -16.53
C ALA A 52 9.13 -14.63 -15.17
N GLY A 53 9.88 -15.59 -14.60
CA GLY A 53 10.54 -15.41 -13.31
C GLY A 53 9.80 -15.96 -12.09
N SER A 54 9.13 -17.10 -12.20
CA SER A 54 8.34 -17.69 -11.09
C SER A 54 9.08 -17.80 -9.74
N ALA A 55 10.40 -18.03 -9.75
CA ALA A 55 11.21 -18.10 -8.53
C ALA A 55 11.45 -16.71 -7.91
N GLU A 56 11.70 -15.69 -8.73
CA GLU A 56 11.94 -14.32 -8.30
C GLU A 56 10.66 -13.68 -7.78
N LEU A 57 9.54 -13.87 -8.48
CA LEU A 57 8.24 -13.42 -8.03
C LEU A 57 7.84 -14.11 -6.72
N LEU A 58 8.05 -15.44 -6.58
CA LEU A 58 7.79 -16.14 -5.34
C LEU A 58 8.64 -15.56 -4.19
N GLY A 59 9.92 -15.31 -4.44
CA GLY A 59 10.81 -14.67 -3.48
C GLY A 59 10.30 -13.28 -3.06
N ALA A 60 9.90 -12.45 -4.03
CA ALA A 60 9.37 -11.12 -3.77
C ALA A 60 8.06 -11.15 -2.96
N VAL A 61 7.13 -12.08 -3.27
CA VAL A 61 5.88 -12.26 -2.52
C VAL A 61 6.17 -12.73 -1.08
N LEU A 62 7.12 -13.64 -0.88
CA LEU A 62 7.52 -14.07 0.46
C LEU A 62 8.14 -12.92 1.26
N VAL A 63 9.02 -12.15 0.66
CA VAL A 63 9.61 -10.96 1.31
C VAL A 63 8.50 -9.96 1.66
N TYR A 64 7.57 -9.69 0.74
CA TYR A 64 6.43 -8.83 0.98
C TYR A 64 5.59 -9.31 2.16
N LEU A 65 5.28 -10.61 2.23
CA LEU A 65 4.54 -11.21 3.34
C LEU A 65 5.29 -11.04 4.67
N VAL A 66 6.58 -11.38 4.71
CA VAL A 66 7.40 -11.26 5.92
C VAL A 66 7.47 -9.82 6.41
N VAL A 67 7.73 -8.87 5.51
CA VAL A 67 7.76 -7.43 5.84
C VAL A 67 6.42 -6.98 6.42
N ASN A 68 5.30 -7.38 5.81
CA ASN A 68 3.96 -7.03 6.32
C ASN A 68 3.70 -7.60 7.71
N VAL A 69 4.07 -8.84 7.96
CA VAL A 69 3.95 -9.47 9.30
C VAL A 69 4.82 -8.74 10.32
N VAL A 70 6.08 -8.43 9.98
CA VAL A 70 7.01 -7.70 10.87
C VAL A 70 6.47 -6.30 11.18
N VAL A 71 5.97 -5.56 10.18
CA VAL A 71 5.39 -4.23 10.38
C VAL A 71 4.12 -4.32 11.24
N ALA A 72 3.25 -5.31 11.00
CA ALA A 72 2.04 -5.51 11.81
C ALA A 72 2.38 -5.83 13.27
N LEU A 73 3.34 -6.72 13.51
CA LEU A 73 3.84 -7.02 14.86
C LEU A 73 4.49 -5.80 15.50
N GLY A 74 5.36 -5.10 14.74
CA GLY A 74 6.01 -3.88 15.20
C GLY A 74 5.02 -2.80 15.63
N THR A 75 3.96 -2.58 14.84
CA THR A 75 2.90 -1.61 15.20
C THR A 75 2.03 -2.09 16.35
N HIS A 76 1.88 -3.41 16.54
CA HIS A 76 1.15 -3.97 17.68
C HIS A 76 1.87 -3.75 19.01
N PHE A 77 3.20 -3.88 19.03
CA PHE A 77 4.03 -3.69 20.23
C PHE A 77 4.56 -2.27 20.39
N ALA A 78 4.44 -1.42 19.38
CA ALA A 78 4.89 -0.04 19.45
C ALA A 78 4.04 0.79 20.41
N PRO A 79 4.65 1.77 21.12
CA PRO A 79 3.89 2.70 21.93
C PRO A 79 2.88 3.46 21.06
N ALA A 80 1.64 3.56 21.55
CA ALA A 80 0.53 4.21 20.84
C ALA A 80 0.88 5.61 20.31
N GLN A 81 1.77 6.33 20.99
CA GLN A 81 2.24 7.66 20.60
C GLN A 81 3.01 7.69 19.27
N LEU A 82 3.67 6.60 18.88
CA LEU A 82 4.39 6.48 17.62
C LEU A 82 3.46 6.04 16.48
N VAL A 83 2.53 5.15 16.79
CA VAL A 83 1.58 4.59 15.82
C VAL A 83 0.51 5.61 15.42
N ASP A 84 0.12 6.48 16.36
CA ASP A 84 -0.94 7.50 16.18
C ASP A 84 -0.47 8.76 15.40
N ARG A 85 0.79 8.77 14.96
CA ARG A 85 1.32 9.89 14.17
C ARG A 85 0.94 9.74 12.70
N GLN A 86 0.31 10.77 12.16
CA GLN A 86 -0.03 10.86 10.74
C GLN A 86 1.15 10.55 9.78
N PRO A 87 2.40 10.99 10.05
CA PRO A 87 3.55 10.62 9.23
C PRO A 87 3.86 9.12 9.24
N THR A 88 3.58 8.40 10.32
CA THR A 88 3.79 6.95 10.39
C THR A 88 2.85 6.21 9.43
N ALA A 89 1.56 6.56 9.41
CA ALA A 89 0.58 6.00 8.48
C ALA A 89 0.98 6.29 7.02
N PHE A 90 1.37 7.52 6.72
CA PHE A 90 1.84 7.90 5.40
C PHE A 90 3.05 7.07 4.93
N VAL A 91 4.07 6.93 5.79
CA VAL A 91 5.27 6.13 5.46
C VAL A 91 4.91 4.66 5.22
N ILE A 92 4.00 4.09 6.01
CA ILE A 92 3.54 2.70 5.83
C ILE A 92 2.85 2.54 4.47
N VAL A 93 1.98 3.47 4.09
CA VAL A 93 1.26 3.43 2.81
C VAL A 93 2.22 3.60 1.63
N VAL A 94 3.15 4.54 1.70
CA VAL A 94 4.16 4.75 0.65
C VAL A 94 5.06 3.52 0.51
N ALA A 95 5.50 2.94 1.60
CA ALA A 95 6.29 1.70 1.58
C ALA A 95 5.51 0.54 0.94
N ASP A 96 4.19 0.47 1.17
CA ASP A 96 3.33 -0.52 0.54
C ASP A 96 3.21 -0.31 -0.98
N VAL A 97 2.99 0.93 -1.42
CA VAL A 97 2.97 1.28 -2.85
C VAL A 97 4.27 0.87 -3.54
N ILE A 98 5.42 1.19 -2.93
CA ILE A 98 6.74 0.81 -3.47
C ILE A 98 6.88 -0.72 -3.53
N ALA A 99 6.50 -1.42 -2.45
CA ALA A 99 6.60 -2.88 -2.41
C ALA A 99 5.70 -3.56 -3.45
N LEU A 100 4.48 -3.05 -3.66
CA LEU A 100 3.59 -3.56 -4.70
C LEU A 100 4.09 -3.23 -6.10
N THR A 101 4.72 -2.06 -6.33
CA THR A 101 5.36 -1.73 -7.60
C THR A 101 6.50 -2.72 -7.91
N VAL A 102 7.31 -3.08 -6.92
CA VAL A 102 8.33 -4.11 -7.06
C VAL A 102 7.72 -5.48 -7.40
N LEU A 103 6.58 -5.83 -6.79
CA LEU A 103 5.86 -7.06 -7.16
C LEU A 103 5.34 -7.04 -8.59
N VAL A 104 4.83 -5.89 -9.06
CA VAL A 104 4.41 -5.69 -10.46
C VAL A 104 5.60 -5.91 -11.40
N HIS A 105 6.79 -5.40 -11.05
CA HIS A 105 8.01 -5.62 -11.81
C HIS A 105 8.33 -7.11 -11.98
N PHE A 106 8.43 -7.86 -10.88
CA PHE A 106 8.72 -9.30 -10.94
C PHE A 106 7.61 -10.14 -11.58
N ALA A 107 6.42 -9.60 -11.70
CA ALA A 107 5.30 -10.25 -12.38
C ALA A 107 5.29 -10.00 -13.91
N GLY A 108 6.19 -9.20 -14.45
CA GLY A 108 6.28 -8.87 -15.87
C GLY A 108 5.59 -7.55 -16.24
N GLY A 109 5.49 -6.61 -15.31
CA GLY A 109 4.95 -5.27 -15.55
C GLY A 109 3.44 -5.15 -15.31
N VAL A 110 2.88 -4.06 -15.79
CA VAL A 110 1.45 -3.70 -15.58
C VAL A 110 0.50 -4.72 -16.23
N ASP A 111 0.90 -5.33 -17.32
CA ASP A 111 0.12 -6.35 -18.04
C ASP A 111 -0.17 -7.63 -17.22
N SER A 112 0.59 -7.85 -16.14
CA SER A 112 0.33 -8.96 -15.22
C SER A 112 -1.03 -8.87 -14.49
N GLY A 113 -1.70 -7.72 -14.55
CA GLY A 113 -2.92 -7.43 -13.80
C GLY A 113 -2.70 -7.08 -12.32
N LEU A 114 -1.47 -7.24 -11.80
CA LEU A 114 -1.15 -6.88 -10.41
C LEU A 114 -1.22 -5.36 -10.18
N GLY A 115 -1.16 -4.55 -11.24
CA GLY A 115 -1.41 -3.10 -11.17
C GLY A 115 -2.75 -2.73 -10.53
N ALA A 116 -3.78 -3.59 -10.66
CA ALA A 116 -5.07 -3.40 -10.01
C ALA A 116 -4.97 -3.41 -8.47
N LEU A 117 -4.02 -4.15 -7.89
CA LEU A 117 -3.80 -4.19 -6.45
C LEU A 117 -3.29 -2.85 -5.91
N LEU A 118 -2.53 -2.11 -6.72
CA LEU A 118 -2.11 -0.75 -6.38
C LEU A 118 -3.30 0.20 -6.23
N ILE A 119 -4.34 0.07 -7.08
CA ILE A 119 -5.56 0.88 -6.96
C ILE A 119 -6.19 0.67 -5.58
N VAL A 120 -6.32 -0.59 -5.17
CA VAL A 120 -6.92 -0.93 -3.87
C VAL A 120 -6.06 -0.43 -2.71
N SER A 121 -4.73 -0.56 -2.80
CA SER A 121 -3.81 -0.06 -1.77
C SER A 121 -3.79 1.46 -1.70
N VAL A 122 -3.86 2.17 -2.83
CA VAL A 122 -3.98 3.64 -2.87
C VAL A 122 -5.30 4.09 -2.26
N ALA A 123 -6.42 3.46 -2.62
CA ALA A 123 -7.73 3.76 -2.04
C ALA A 123 -7.77 3.53 -0.52
N ALA A 124 -7.29 2.37 -0.06
CA ALA A 124 -7.22 2.05 1.36
C ALA A 124 -6.26 3.00 2.12
N GLY A 125 -5.13 3.33 1.53
CA GLY A 125 -4.16 4.28 2.08
C GLY A 125 -4.72 5.70 2.19
N SER A 126 -5.51 6.13 1.21
CA SER A 126 -6.17 7.44 1.19
C SER A 126 -7.18 7.59 2.31
N ILE A 127 -7.84 6.50 2.74
CA ILE A 127 -8.73 6.50 3.90
C ILE A 127 -7.94 6.62 5.21
N LEU A 128 -6.74 6.02 5.26
CA LEU A 128 -5.91 6.00 6.45
C LEU A 128 -5.20 7.33 6.71
N VAL A 129 -4.82 8.04 5.64
CA VAL A 129 -4.06 9.30 5.70
C VAL A 129 -5.01 10.46 5.45
N LEU A 130 -5.27 11.27 6.48
CA LEU A 130 -6.19 12.40 6.42
C LEU A 130 -5.46 13.70 6.03
N GLY A 131 -6.13 14.53 5.23
CA GLY A 131 -5.69 15.90 4.94
C GLY A 131 -4.96 16.04 3.60
N ARG A 132 -4.23 17.16 3.43
CA ARG A 132 -3.56 17.52 2.15
C ARG A 132 -2.50 16.52 1.69
N VAL A 133 -2.01 15.67 2.59
CA VAL A 133 -0.99 14.66 2.30
C VAL A 133 -1.60 13.46 1.56
N THR A 134 -2.92 13.28 1.60
CA THR A 134 -3.62 12.20 0.90
C THR A 134 -3.36 12.21 -0.60
N THR A 135 -3.34 13.40 -1.22
CA THR A 135 -3.09 13.55 -2.66
C THR A 135 -1.66 13.18 -3.10
N LEU A 136 -0.72 13.08 -2.17
CA LEU A 136 0.64 12.62 -2.47
C LEU A 136 0.69 11.11 -2.72
N ILE A 137 -0.21 10.33 -2.13
CA ILE A 137 -0.24 8.87 -2.29
C ILE A 137 -0.49 8.50 -3.75
N PRO A 138 -1.58 8.96 -4.42
CA PRO A 138 -1.80 8.67 -5.83
C PRO A 138 -0.71 9.26 -6.73
N ALA A 139 -0.13 10.41 -6.38
CA ALA A 139 0.97 10.98 -7.15
C ALA A 139 2.23 10.07 -7.10
N ILE A 140 2.59 9.56 -5.91
CA ILE A 140 3.71 8.64 -5.74
C ILE A 140 3.42 7.32 -6.47
N ALA A 141 2.21 6.78 -6.36
CA ALA A 141 1.82 5.55 -7.04
C ALA A 141 1.88 5.71 -8.58
N SER A 142 1.40 6.83 -9.11
CA SER A 142 1.46 7.12 -10.55
C SER A 142 2.90 7.24 -11.04
N LEU A 143 3.76 7.93 -10.28
CA LEU A 143 5.19 8.03 -10.62
C LEU A 143 5.89 6.68 -10.53
N ALA A 144 5.56 5.85 -9.55
CA ALA A 144 6.14 4.53 -9.37
C ALA A 144 5.82 3.61 -10.55
N ILE A 145 4.57 3.58 -11.01
CA ILE A 145 4.16 2.78 -12.17
C ILE A 145 4.77 3.32 -13.47
N LEU A 146 4.80 4.63 -13.68
CA LEU A 146 5.46 5.20 -14.86
C LEU A 146 6.96 4.91 -14.87
N TYR A 147 7.61 4.97 -13.70
CA TYR A 147 9.01 4.61 -13.57
C TYR A 147 9.25 3.11 -13.88
N GLU A 148 8.34 2.25 -13.43
CA GLU A 148 8.38 0.81 -13.70
C GLU A 148 8.34 0.52 -15.20
N GLU A 149 7.38 1.12 -15.93
CA GLU A 149 7.27 0.95 -17.37
C GLU A 149 8.49 1.50 -18.13
N PHE A 150 9.03 2.60 -17.64
CA PHE A 150 10.27 3.15 -18.20
C PHE A 150 11.47 2.22 -17.97
N TYR A 151 11.57 1.63 -16.78
CA TYR A 151 12.63 0.69 -16.43
C TYR A 151 12.51 -0.60 -17.26
N LEU A 152 11.31 -1.15 -17.42
CA LEU A 152 11.02 -2.31 -18.25
C LEU A 152 11.51 -2.07 -19.71
N ARG A 153 11.29 -0.87 -20.23
CA ARG A 153 11.79 -0.49 -21.57
C ARG A 153 13.31 -0.50 -21.66
N LEU A 154 14.01 -0.08 -20.61
CA LEU A 154 15.49 -0.11 -20.59
C LEU A 154 16.03 -1.53 -20.57
N GLU A 155 15.31 -2.47 -19.99
CA GLU A 155 15.65 -3.90 -20.01
C GLU A 155 15.29 -4.61 -21.32
N GLY A 156 14.69 -3.90 -22.27
CA GLY A 156 14.29 -4.44 -23.58
C GLY A 156 12.92 -5.09 -23.60
N GLY A 157 12.10 -4.89 -22.55
CA GLY A 157 10.70 -5.30 -22.51
C GLY A 157 9.78 -4.41 -23.35
N GLU A 158 8.52 -4.80 -23.45
CA GLU A 158 7.47 -4.03 -24.14
C GLU A 158 6.62 -3.29 -23.09
N PRO A 159 6.88 -1.99 -22.84
CA PRO A 159 6.12 -1.22 -21.85
C PRO A 159 4.74 -0.83 -22.38
N ASP A 160 3.71 -0.88 -21.51
CA ASP A 160 2.40 -0.32 -21.79
C ASP A 160 2.17 1.01 -21.06
N PHE A 161 2.73 2.09 -21.61
CA PHE A 161 2.53 3.46 -21.08
C PHE A 161 1.07 3.91 -21.08
N PHE A 162 0.24 3.34 -21.98
CA PHE A 162 -1.18 3.68 -22.02
C PHE A 162 -1.89 3.11 -20.78
N GLN A 163 -1.66 1.85 -20.47
CA GLN A 163 -2.22 1.20 -19.29
C GLN A 163 -1.69 1.85 -18.00
N ALA A 164 -0.39 2.15 -17.93
CA ALA A 164 0.20 2.90 -16.82
C ALA A 164 -0.46 4.28 -16.63
N GLY A 165 -0.76 4.98 -17.71
CA GLY A 165 -1.47 6.25 -17.68
C GLY A 165 -2.89 6.13 -17.15
N ILE A 166 -3.63 5.09 -17.57
CA ILE A 166 -4.98 4.80 -17.07
C ILE A 166 -4.93 4.49 -15.57
N LEU A 167 -4.00 3.64 -15.13
CA LEU A 167 -3.81 3.33 -13.70
C LEU A 167 -3.50 4.58 -12.89
N GLY A 168 -2.61 5.44 -13.40
CA GLY A 168 -2.31 6.73 -12.77
C GLY A 168 -3.54 7.60 -12.58
N ALA A 169 -4.40 7.71 -13.59
CA ALA A 169 -5.66 8.45 -13.50
C ALA A 169 -6.64 7.81 -12.49
N LEU A 170 -6.72 6.47 -12.45
CA LEU A 170 -7.55 5.74 -11.50
C LEU A 170 -7.08 5.94 -10.05
N PHE A 171 -5.77 6.05 -9.79
CA PHE A 171 -5.26 6.35 -8.46
C PHE A 171 -5.80 7.67 -7.91
N PHE A 172 -5.88 8.71 -8.74
CA PHE A 172 -6.49 9.99 -8.35
C PHE A 172 -8.01 9.91 -8.21
N GLY A 173 -8.67 9.07 -9.01
CA GLY A 173 -10.12 8.88 -8.93
C GLY A 173 -10.58 8.12 -7.68
N THR A 174 -9.69 7.36 -7.04
CA THR A 174 -9.99 6.53 -5.86
C THR A 174 -9.46 7.08 -4.54
N SER A 175 -8.74 8.21 -4.57
CA SER A 175 -8.08 8.83 -3.39
C SER A 175 -8.92 9.88 -2.63
#